data_67871246c3376f325778d04b38392cb7
#
_entry.id   67871246c3376f325778d04b38392cb7
#
_cell.length_a   1.000
_cell.length_b   1.000
_cell.length_c   1.000
_cell.angle_alpha   90.00
_cell.angle_beta   90.00
_cell.angle_gamma   90.00
#
_symmetry.space_group_name_H-M   'P 1'
#
loop_
_entity.id
_entity.type
_entity.pdbx_description
1 polymer ?
#
loop_
_entity_poly.entity_id
_entity_poly.type
_entity_poly.pdbx_seq_one_letter_code
_entity_poly.pdbx_strand_id
1 'polypeptide(L)'
;MIDFDREDGARMVGGRARARPPRQMTHDPEAWPEAPSPDAGAEAVRQIARRLTRAMQDRGLSLRVTAAGSGVNRQAIADLLAGNSWPDVATVARLAAFTGVRLWPDGPVRVRRSKQ
;
A
#
# COMPACT_ATOMS: atom_id res chain seq x y z
N MET A 1 15.76 12.30 -26.41
CA MET A 1 15.43 11.94 -25.98
C MET A 1 15.10 11.29 -25.59
N ILE A 2 14.86 11.08 -25.36
CA ILE A 2 14.59 10.46 -24.90
C ILE A 2 13.83 10.00 -24.79
N ASP A 3 13.41 9.85 -24.98
CA ASP A 3 12.56 9.31 -24.85
C ASP A 3 12.59 8.30 -24.21
N PHE A 4 13.08 8.11 -23.72
CA PHE A 4 13.08 7.13 -23.01
C PHE A 4 11.96 6.86 -22.46
N ASP A 5 11.33 7.38 -22.64
CA ASP A 5 10.26 7.23 -22.24
C ASP A 5 9.39 6.69 -23.01
N ARG A 6 9.46 6.54 -24.00
CA ARG A 6 8.64 6.08 -24.72
C ARG A 6 8.75 4.89 -25.07
N GLU A 7 9.23 4.52 -24.96
CA GLU A 7 9.30 3.64 -25.24
C GLU A 7 9.35 2.72 -24.79
N ASP A 8 9.42 2.70 -24.46
CA ASP A 8 9.29 1.89 -24.02
C ASP A 8 9.62 1.11 -23.23
N GLY A 9 10.31 0.97 -23.07
CA GLY A 9 10.64 -0.23 -22.58
C GLY A 9 10.72 -0.32 -21.14
N ALA A 10 11.72 0.24 -20.57
CA ALA A 10 11.85 0.19 -19.14
C ALA A 10 10.60 0.63 -18.44
N ARG A 11 10.00 1.64 -18.95
CA ARG A 11 8.80 2.11 -18.32
C ARG A 11 7.69 1.11 -18.43
N MET A 12 7.71 0.32 -19.47
CA MET A 12 6.69 -0.68 -19.62
C MET A 12 6.77 -1.69 -18.51
N VAL A 13 7.99 -2.09 -18.14
CA VAL A 13 8.14 -3.04 -17.06
C VAL A 13 7.61 -2.46 -15.77
N GLY A 14 7.99 -1.24 -15.45
CA GLY A 14 7.52 -0.60 -14.24
C GLY A 14 6.01 -0.39 -14.27
N GLY A 15 5.49 0.02 -15.41
CA GLY A 15 4.06 0.24 -15.52
C GLY A 15 3.28 -1.04 -15.39
N ARG A 16 3.81 -2.12 -15.91
CA ARG A 16 3.14 -3.40 -15.82
C ARG A 16 3.07 -3.87 -14.38
N ALA A 17 4.15 -3.71 -13.64
CA ALA A 17 4.14 -4.09 -12.24
C ALA A 17 3.09 -3.31 -11.47
N ARG A 18 2.93 -2.04 -11.81
CA ARG A 18 1.95 -1.21 -11.10
C ARG A 18 0.55 -1.42 -11.58
N ALA A 19 0.37 -2.02 -12.76
CA ALA A 19 -0.97 -2.28 -13.27
C ALA A 19 -1.72 -3.26 -12.39
N ARG A 20 -0.99 -4.13 -11.69
CA ARG A 20 -1.61 -5.05 -10.76
C ARG A 20 -1.64 -4.41 -9.39
N PRO A 21 -2.80 -4.36 -8.73
CA PRO A 21 -2.86 -3.81 -7.39
C PRO A 21 -2.15 -4.71 -6.39
N PRO A 22 -1.70 -4.15 -5.27
CA PRO A 22 -0.98 -4.94 -4.27
C PRO A 22 -1.74 -6.17 -3.82
N ARG A 23 -3.04 -6.05 -3.66
CA ARG A 23 -3.86 -7.16 -3.19
C ARG A 23 -3.75 -8.37 -4.10
N GLN A 24 -3.70 -8.13 -5.41
CA GLN A 24 -3.62 -9.23 -6.37
C GLN A 24 -2.26 -9.90 -6.37
N MET A 25 -1.29 -9.34 -5.69
CA MET A 25 0.06 -9.89 -5.61
C MET A 25 0.31 -10.63 -4.31
N THR A 26 -0.71 -10.83 -3.50
CA THR A 26 -0.60 -11.64 -2.30
C THR A 26 -0.92 -13.09 -2.62
N HIS A 27 -0.58 -13.98 -1.70
CA HIS A 27 -0.88 -15.40 -1.88
C HIS A 27 -2.38 -15.67 -1.93
N ASP A 28 -3.17 -14.85 -1.27
CA ASP A 28 -4.62 -15.03 -1.21
C ASP A 28 -5.29 -13.66 -1.21
N PRO A 29 -5.67 -13.15 -2.38
CA PRO A 29 -6.30 -11.83 -2.45
C PRO A 29 -7.56 -11.70 -1.61
N GLU A 30 -8.29 -12.78 -1.41
CA GLU A 30 -9.51 -12.72 -0.62
C GLU A 30 -9.23 -12.53 0.87
N ALA A 31 -8.03 -12.84 1.29
CA ALA A 31 -7.64 -12.68 2.69
C ALA A 31 -6.89 -11.37 2.95
N TRP A 32 -6.98 -10.41 2.04
CA TRP A 32 -6.34 -9.12 2.26
C TRP A 32 -6.91 -8.45 3.51
N PRO A 33 -6.11 -7.87 4.37
CA PRO A 33 -4.65 -7.72 4.28
C PRO A 33 -3.88 -8.77 5.07
N GLU A 34 -4.45 -9.94 5.30
CA GLU A 34 -3.83 -10.93 6.17
C GLU A 34 -2.85 -11.86 5.46
N ALA A 35 -3.11 -12.18 4.20
CA ALA A 35 -2.21 -13.07 3.48
C ALA A 35 -1.00 -12.30 2.95
N PRO A 36 0.21 -12.80 3.18
CA PRO A 36 1.42 -12.09 2.75
C PRO A 36 1.64 -12.16 1.25
N SER A 37 2.58 -11.36 0.79
CA SER A 37 2.96 -11.31 -0.62
C SER A 37 4.43 -11.69 -0.78
N PRO A 38 4.77 -12.41 -1.85
CA PRO A 38 6.17 -12.64 -2.17
C PRO A 38 6.86 -11.42 -2.80
N ASP A 39 6.09 -10.41 -3.17
CA ASP A 39 6.66 -9.19 -3.71
C ASP A 39 6.90 -8.20 -2.59
N ALA A 40 8.14 -7.70 -2.47
CA ALA A 40 8.49 -6.81 -1.36
C ALA A 40 7.64 -5.53 -1.35
N GLY A 41 7.36 -4.98 -2.53
CA GLY A 41 6.54 -3.77 -2.59
C GLY A 41 5.13 -4.00 -2.12
N ALA A 42 4.50 -5.06 -2.61
CA ALA A 42 3.13 -5.38 -2.21
C ALA A 42 3.08 -5.75 -0.73
N GLU A 43 4.12 -6.43 -0.23
CA GLU A 43 4.17 -6.77 1.19
C GLU A 43 4.24 -5.52 2.05
N ALA A 44 5.01 -4.52 1.62
CA ALA A 44 5.07 -3.26 2.36
C ALA A 44 3.68 -2.59 2.39
N VAL A 45 3.00 -2.56 1.26
CA VAL A 45 1.65 -1.97 1.22
C VAL A 45 0.69 -2.73 2.11
N ARG A 46 0.80 -4.06 2.10
CA ARG A 46 -0.05 -4.88 2.96
C ARG A 46 0.14 -4.54 4.43
N GLN A 47 1.38 -4.41 4.86
CA GLN A 47 1.65 -4.07 6.25
C GLN A 47 1.11 -2.69 6.60
N ILE A 48 1.27 -1.74 5.70
CA ILE A 48 0.73 -0.40 5.92
C ILE A 48 -0.79 -0.44 6.03
N ALA A 49 -1.45 -1.13 5.12
CA ALA A 49 -2.91 -1.23 5.13
C ALA A 49 -3.40 -1.91 6.41
N ARG A 50 -2.70 -2.94 6.84
CA ARG A 50 -3.09 -3.66 8.05
C ARG A 50 -2.96 -2.76 9.27
N ARG A 51 -1.85 -2.03 9.38
CA ARG A 51 -1.64 -1.13 10.50
C ARG A 51 -2.63 0.02 10.51
N LEU A 52 -2.92 0.56 9.34
CA LEU A 52 -3.89 1.63 9.23
C LEU A 52 -5.29 1.15 9.62
N THR A 53 -5.68 -0.02 9.15
CA THR A 53 -6.96 -0.61 9.51
C THR A 53 -7.07 -0.73 11.02
N ARG A 54 -6.03 -1.27 11.65
CA ARG A 54 -6.04 -1.45 13.10
C ARG A 54 -6.12 -0.11 13.82
N ALA A 55 -5.33 0.87 13.38
CA ALA A 55 -5.34 2.18 14.02
C ALA A 55 -6.72 2.82 13.93
N MET A 56 -7.36 2.71 12.78
CA MET A 56 -8.69 3.28 12.61
C MET A 56 -9.71 2.57 13.48
N GLN A 57 -9.63 1.25 13.55
CA GLN A 57 -10.55 0.49 14.39
C GLN A 57 -10.36 0.82 15.87
N ASP A 58 -9.12 0.87 16.31
CA ASP A 58 -8.82 1.11 17.72
C ASP A 58 -9.31 2.47 18.19
N ARG A 59 -9.36 3.43 17.28
CA ARG A 59 -9.75 4.80 17.63
C ARG A 59 -11.11 5.19 17.13
N GLY A 60 -11.82 4.26 16.51
CA GLY A 60 -13.15 4.51 16.02
C GLY A 60 -13.17 5.57 14.91
N LEU A 61 -12.17 5.57 14.04
CA LEU A 61 -12.07 6.58 12.98
C LEU A 61 -12.77 6.09 11.72
N SER A 62 -13.67 6.93 11.21
CA SER A 62 -14.28 6.65 9.91
C SER A 62 -13.36 7.10 8.79
N LEU A 63 -13.69 6.67 7.57
CA LEU A 63 -12.96 7.16 6.39
C LEU A 63 -13.04 8.68 6.30
N ARG A 64 -14.22 9.22 6.53
CA ARG A 64 -14.39 10.66 6.42
C ARG A 64 -13.56 11.42 7.43
N VAL A 65 -13.56 10.97 8.68
CA VAL A 65 -12.78 11.63 9.72
C VAL A 65 -11.28 11.52 9.42
N THR A 66 -10.86 10.33 8.98
CA THR A 66 -9.45 10.12 8.65
C THR A 66 -9.02 10.99 7.48
N ALA A 67 -9.86 11.12 6.46
CA ALA A 67 -9.56 11.98 5.32
C ALA A 67 -9.46 13.44 5.74
N ALA A 68 -10.43 13.90 6.53
CA ALA A 68 -10.44 15.28 6.97
C ALA A 68 -9.22 15.61 7.83
N GLY A 69 -8.87 14.71 8.73
CA GLY A 69 -7.76 14.97 9.63
C GLY A 69 -6.39 14.83 9.00
N SER A 70 -6.25 13.92 8.06
CA SER A 70 -4.96 13.66 7.45
C SER A 70 -4.69 14.50 6.20
N GLY A 71 -5.73 15.05 5.60
CA GLY A 71 -5.58 15.74 4.33
C GLY A 71 -5.44 14.81 3.14
N VAL A 72 -5.71 13.54 3.32
CA VAL A 72 -5.64 12.56 2.25
C VAL A 72 -7.04 12.34 1.69
N ASN A 73 -7.13 12.25 0.37
CA ASN A 73 -8.41 12.01 -0.29
C ASN A 73 -9.05 10.72 0.23
N ARG A 74 -10.35 10.77 0.49
CA ARG A 74 -11.06 9.63 1.06
C ARG A 74 -10.97 8.39 0.18
N GLN A 75 -11.09 8.57 -1.13
CA GLN A 75 -10.99 7.43 -2.04
C GLN A 75 -9.59 6.81 -1.99
N ALA A 76 -8.57 7.65 -1.86
CA ALA A 76 -7.20 7.13 -1.76
C ALA A 76 -7.04 6.28 -0.51
N ILE A 77 -7.65 6.68 0.60
CA ILE A 77 -7.60 5.90 1.82
C ILE A 77 -8.33 4.57 1.61
N ALA A 78 -9.53 4.62 1.03
CA ALA A 78 -10.30 3.41 0.80
C ALA A 78 -9.54 2.43 -0.10
N ASP A 79 -8.90 2.96 -1.14
CA ASP A 79 -8.14 2.11 -2.06
C ASP A 79 -6.93 1.48 -1.38
N LEU A 80 -6.27 2.24 -0.51
CA LEU A 80 -5.15 1.69 0.25
C LEU A 80 -5.62 0.57 1.18
N LEU A 81 -6.68 0.81 1.93
CA LEU A 81 -7.20 -0.18 2.85
C LEU A 81 -7.61 -1.47 2.13
N ALA A 82 -8.13 -1.34 0.93
CA ALA A 82 -8.57 -2.48 0.15
C ALA A 82 -7.45 -3.14 -0.65
N GLY A 83 -6.27 -2.55 -0.67
CA GLY A 83 -5.16 -3.10 -1.43
C GLY A 83 -5.27 -2.88 -2.93
N ASN A 84 -6.03 -1.87 -3.33
CA ASN A 84 -6.29 -1.60 -4.74
C ASN A 84 -5.40 -0.51 -5.34
N SER A 85 -4.52 0.06 -4.54
CA SER A 85 -3.64 1.12 -5.03
C SER A 85 -2.26 1.01 -4.43
N TRP A 86 -1.31 1.67 -5.09
CA TRP A 86 0.06 1.80 -4.59
C TRP A 86 0.17 3.21 -4.03
N PRO A 87 0.11 3.39 -2.70
CA PRO A 87 0.15 4.73 -2.12
C PRO A 87 1.54 5.34 -2.30
N ASP A 88 1.57 6.67 -2.42
CA ASP A 88 2.86 7.33 -2.45
C ASP A 88 3.34 7.60 -1.02
N VAL A 89 4.60 8.00 -0.93
CA VAL A 89 5.24 8.22 0.36
C VAL A 89 4.52 9.31 1.16
N ALA A 90 4.13 10.38 0.48
CA ALA A 90 3.48 11.50 1.16
C ALA A 90 2.14 11.09 1.77
N THR A 91 1.39 10.27 1.04
CA THR A 91 0.10 9.78 1.55
C THR A 91 0.30 8.99 2.83
N VAL A 92 1.25 8.06 2.83
CA VAL A 92 1.51 7.25 4.02
C VAL A 92 1.98 8.12 5.18
N ALA A 93 2.85 9.09 4.89
CA ALA A 93 3.36 9.98 5.95
C ALA A 93 2.24 10.79 6.58
N ARG A 94 1.31 11.30 5.77
CA ARG A 94 0.19 12.08 6.30
C ARG A 94 -0.73 11.23 7.16
N LEU A 95 -0.97 10.00 6.74
CA LEU A 95 -1.81 9.09 7.53
C LEU A 95 -1.13 8.69 8.83
N ALA A 96 0.17 8.45 8.78
CA ALA A 96 0.92 8.12 9.98
C ALA A 96 0.91 9.29 10.97
N ALA A 97 1.10 10.51 10.44
CA ALA A 97 1.10 11.69 11.30
C ALA A 97 -0.26 11.88 11.97
N PHE A 98 -1.34 11.69 11.22
CA PHE A 98 -2.67 11.88 11.78
C PHE A 98 -3.01 10.81 12.82
N THR A 99 -2.70 9.56 12.54
CA THR A 99 -3.04 8.48 13.47
C THR A 99 -2.07 8.38 14.63
N GLY A 100 -0.87 8.95 14.50
CA GLY A 100 0.15 8.82 15.52
C GLY A 100 0.73 7.42 15.59
N VAL A 101 0.51 6.61 14.58
CA VAL A 101 0.94 5.21 14.55
C VAL A 101 1.97 5.04 13.45
N ARG A 102 3.00 4.25 13.75
CA ARG A 102 3.97 3.91 12.72
C ARG A 102 3.31 2.99 11.71
N LEU A 103 3.17 3.46 10.49
CA LEU A 103 2.57 2.67 9.42
C LEU A 103 3.62 1.94 8.58
N TRP A 104 4.82 2.51 8.49
CA TRP A 104 5.90 1.92 7.70
C TRP A 104 6.38 0.63 8.34
N PRO A 105 6.86 -0.31 7.55
CA PRO A 105 7.56 -1.48 8.12
C PRO A 105 8.74 -1.02 8.98
N ASP A 106 9.06 -1.80 9.99
CA ASP A 106 10.10 -1.42 10.95
C ASP A 106 11.50 -1.47 10.36
N GLY A 107 11.67 -2.14 9.25
CA GLY A 107 12.96 -2.27 8.60
C GLY A 107 12.75 -2.82 7.22
N PRO A 108 13.78 -3.40 6.62
CA PRO A 108 13.60 -3.99 5.30
C PRO A 108 12.48 -5.02 5.33
N VAL A 109 11.64 -4.96 4.33
CA VAL A 109 10.52 -5.90 4.24
C VAL A 109 11.07 -7.30 3.99
N ARG A 110 10.64 -8.23 4.79
CA ARG A 110 11.00 -9.62 4.61
C ARG A 110 9.89 -10.33 3.90
N VAL A 111 10.22 -10.99 2.81
CA VAL A 111 9.23 -11.77 2.10
C VAL A 111 9.63 -13.23 2.19
N ARG A 112 8.63 -14.07 2.36
CA ARG A 112 8.88 -15.49 2.44
C ARG A 112 9.01 -16.02 1.03
N ARG A 113 10.15 -16.57 0.73
CA ARG A 113 10.36 -17.10 -0.59
C ARG A 113 9.73 -18.45 -0.72
N SER A 114 9.40 -18.79 -1.95
CA SER A 114 8.94 -20.12 -2.23
C SER A 114 9.99 -21.11 -1.78
N LYS A 115 9.54 -22.26 -1.41
CA LYS A 115 10.45 -23.29 -1.06
C LYS A 115 11.38 -23.58 -2.22
N GLN A 116 12.62 -23.60 -1.99
CA GLN A 116 13.57 -23.88 -3.04
C GLN A 116 13.99 -25.30 -3.04
#